data_0d1aa2b647586a0682cf009c16a2f113
#
_entry.id   0d1aa2b647586a0682cf009c16a2f113
#
_cell.length_a   1.000
_cell.length_b   1.000
_cell.length_c   1.000
_cell.angle_alpha   90.00
_cell.angle_beta   90.00
_cell.angle_gamma   90.00
#
_symmetry.space_group_name_H-M   'P 1'
#
loop_
_entity.id
_entity.type
_entity.pdbx_description
1 polymer ?
#
loop_
_entity_poly.entity_id
_entity_poly.type
_entity_poly.pdbx_seq_one_letter_code
_entity_poly.pdbx_strand_id
1 'polypeptide(L)'
;MVHGLAGSALNWMAVAPEIARTHHAIAIDLAGFGQTPLFGRAATVGANAALVHDFIEKVLGHPVSLMGNSMGGHIAILESAAHPAWINSLILVDPAIPAVHVRRPEPVMLGAIAALSVPGLAQTLLDRRLRELGPEALVKRVLELVCADPSRVERSAVEAHVRLTREREHLGRQNGRAFIQASRSLGFRMADPRFWARVAAVTAPTLVIHGSLDRLIPVAAARDLIRRRPDWELEVLDGVGHVPMLETPQGFMSALEGWRPYRIPSQPAAVS
;
A
#
# COMPACT_ATOMS: atom_id res chain seq x y z
N MET A 1 -6.54 1.65 7.28
CA MET A 1 -5.31 1.89 6.48
C MET A 1 -4.70 0.56 6.05
N VAL A 2 -4.34 0.43 4.76
CA VAL A 2 -3.83 -0.82 4.14
C VAL A 2 -2.45 -0.54 3.54
N HIS A 3 -1.44 -1.30 3.95
CA HIS A 3 -0.05 -1.13 3.53
C HIS A 3 0.25 -1.70 2.13
N GLY A 4 1.41 -1.35 1.57
CA GLY A 4 1.92 -1.84 0.30
C GLY A 4 2.54 -3.25 0.37
N LEU A 5 3.05 -3.73 -0.77
CA LEU A 5 3.79 -4.98 -0.87
C LEU A 5 5.01 -4.97 0.06
N ALA A 6 5.22 -6.06 0.80
CA ALA A 6 6.26 -6.19 1.83
C ALA A 6 6.19 -5.18 2.98
N GLY A 7 5.12 -4.38 3.07
CA GLY A 7 4.88 -3.46 4.17
C GLY A 7 4.19 -4.11 5.37
N SER A 8 3.77 -3.27 6.29
CA SER A 8 2.99 -3.64 7.48
C SER A 8 2.19 -2.42 7.99
N ALA A 9 1.40 -2.62 9.02
CA ALA A 9 0.72 -1.53 9.74
C ALA A 9 1.69 -0.44 10.22
N LEU A 10 2.96 -0.79 10.45
CA LEU A 10 4.02 0.16 10.82
C LEU A 10 4.27 1.24 9.76
N ASN A 11 3.91 1.01 8.51
CA ASN A 11 4.03 2.03 7.46
C ASN A 11 3.24 3.31 7.79
N TRP A 12 2.22 3.19 8.63
CA TRP A 12 1.33 4.29 9.02
C TRP A 12 1.67 4.92 10.38
N MET A 13 2.72 4.41 11.08
CA MET A 13 3.00 4.77 12.47
C MET A 13 3.32 6.25 12.68
N ALA A 14 3.88 6.93 11.68
CA ALA A 14 4.22 8.34 11.79
C ALA A 14 2.99 9.28 11.63
N VAL A 15 1.91 8.81 10.98
CA VAL A 15 0.71 9.61 10.72
C VAL A 15 -0.51 9.13 11.50
N ALA A 16 -0.56 7.87 11.90
CA ALA A 16 -1.71 7.30 12.61
C ALA A 16 -2.05 8.04 13.92
N PRO A 17 -1.11 8.50 14.76
CA PRO A 17 -1.43 9.26 15.96
C PRO A 17 -2.15 10.58 15.66
N GLU A 18 -1.76 11.30 14.61
CA GLU A 18 -2.41 12.55 14.22
C GLU A 18 -3.81 12.30 13.65
N ILE A 19 -3.96 11.28 12.78
CA ILE A 19 -5.26 10.83 12.28
C ILE A 19 -6.18 10.44 13.45
N ALA A 20 -5.63 9.79 14.47
CA ALA A 20 -6.39 9.34 15.65
C ALA A 20 -6.95 10.47 16.53
N ARG A 21 -6.50 11.72 16.33
CA ARG A 21 -7.05 12.87 17.05
C ARG A 21 -8.48 13.20 16.63
N THR A 22 -8.87 12.83 15.43
CA THR A 22 -10.18 13.17 14.84
C THR A 22 -10.94 11.96 14.32
N HIS A 23 -10.29 10.81 14.13
CA HIS A 23 -10.86 9.59 13.56
C HIS A 23 -10.49 8.36 14.39
N HIS A 24 -11.26 7.29 14.27
CA HIS A 24 -10.81 5.98 14.75
C HIS A 24 -9.83 5.38 13.73
N ALA A 25 -8.54 5.53 14.00
CA ALA A 25 -7.46 5.13 13.10
C ALA A 25 -7.10 3.65 13.29
N ILE A 26 -7.27 2.85 12.25
CA ILE A 26 -6.95 1.42 12.25
C ILE A 26 -6.03 1.10 11.08
N ALA A 27 -4.86 0.52 11.35
CA ALA A 27 -3.95 -0.01 10.35
C ALA A 27 -3.90 -1.54 10.49
N ILE A 28 -4.11 -2.25 9.39
CA ILE A 28 -4.14 -3.72 9.37
C ILE A 28 -2.91 -4.28 8.68
N ASP A 29 -2.47 -5.45 9.14
CA ASP A 29 -1.49 -6.29 8.45
C ASP A 29 -2.20 -7.28 7.54
N LEU A 30 -1.90 -7.22 6.25
CA LEU A 30 -2.42 -8.16 5.25
C LEU A 30 -1.89 -9.59 5.49
N ALA A 31 -2.62 -10.60 5.03
CA ALA A 31 -2.22 -11.99 5.19
C ALA A 31 -0.83 -12.27 4.60
N GLY A 32 0.08 -12.77 5.44
CA GLY A 32 1.48 -13.03 5.11
C GLY A 32 2.42 -11.86 5.33
N PHE A 33 1.93 -10.72 5.84
CA PHE A 33 2.72 -9.51 6.10
C PHE A 33 2.56 -9.04 7.56
N GLY A 34 3.44 -8.13 7.99
CA GLY A 34 3.42 -7.59 9.35
C GLY A 34 3.38 -8.71 10.40
N GLN A 35 2.48 -8.65 11.35
CA GLN A 35 2.28 -9.67 12.38
C GLN A 35 1.20 -10.71 12.00
N THR A 36 0.63 -10.62 10.78
CA THR A 36 -0.40 -11.54 10.30
C THR A 36 0.22 -12.66 9.46
N PRO A 37 0.40 -13.89 9.99
CA PRO A 37 0.90 -15.02 9.22
C PRO A 37 -0.14 -15.53 8.21
N LEU A 38 0.30 -16.37 7.26
CA LEU A 38 -0.60 -16.92 6.25
C LEU A 38 -1.71 -17.83 6.82
N PHE A 39 -1.38 -18.70 7.79
CA PHE A 39 -2.32 -19.67 8.36
C PHE A 39 -3.17 -20.42 7.31
N GLY A 40 -2.53 -20.89 6.24
CA GLY A 40 -3.23 -21.56 5.14
C GLY A 40 -3.93 -20.63 4.13
N ARG A 41 -3.98 -19.33 4.38
CA ARG A 41 -4.53 -18.33 3.45
C ARG A 41 -3.58 -18.05 2.28
N ALA A 42 -4.11 -17.50 1.20
CA ALA A 42 -3.30 -16.97 0.12
C ALA A 42 -2.99 -15.48 0.35
N ALA A 43 -1.76 -15.05 -0.01
CA ALA A 43 -1.36 -13.63 0.03
C ALA A 43 -1.61 -12.92 -1.31
N THR A 44 -2.48 -13.43 -2.16
CA THR A 44 -2.82 -12.77 -3.44
C THR A 44 -3.56 -11.46 -3.20
N VAL A 45 -3.47 -10.52 -4.14
CA VAL A 45 -4.24 -9.26 -4.09
C VAL A 45 -5.73 -9.52 -3.88
N GLY A 46 -6.31 -10.51 -4.59
CA GLY A 46 -7.73 -10.83 -4.45
C GLY A 46 -8.08 -11.40 -3.07
N ALA A 47 -7.24 -12.29 -2.51
CA ALA A 47 -7.47 -12.82 -1.16
C ALA A 47 -7.34 -11.73 -0.08
N ASN A 48 -6.39 -10.83 -0.23
CA ASN A 48 -6.23 -9.70 0.69
C ASN A 48 -7.34 -8.64 0.51
N ALA A 49 -7.89 -8.44 -0.70
CA ALA A 49 -9.08 -7.61 -0.88
C ALA A 49 -10.30 -8.19 -0.15
N ALA A 50 -10.54 -9.50 -0.28
CA ALA A 50 -11.60 -10.17 0.47
C ALA A 50 -11.40 -10.08 1.99
N LEU A 51 -10.15 -10.18 2.48
CA LEU A 51 -9.82 -10.01 3.90
C LEU A 51 -10.13 -8.57 4.38
N VAL A 52 -9.83 -7.56 3.57
CA VAL A 52 -10.16 -6.15 3.88
C VAL A 52 -11.67 -5.97 3.94
N HIS A 53 -12.40 -6.54 2.98
CA HIS A 53 -13.88 -6.53 2.99
C HIS A 53 -14.45 -7.19 4.24
N ASP A 54 -14.04 -8.43 4.53
CA ASP A 54 -14.47 -9.17 5.72
C ASP A 54 -14.18 -8.38 7.02
N PHE A 55 -13.05 -7.71 7.09
CA PHE A 55 -12.70 -6.88 8.24
C PHE A 55 -13.63 -5.67 8.36
N ILE A 56 -13.92 -4.96 7.27
CA ILE A 56 -14.85 -3.82 7.27
C ILE A 56 -16.27 -4.28 7.65
N GLU A 57 -16.78 -5.31 6.97
CA GLU A 57 -18.14 -5.78 7.17
C GLU A 57 -18.35 -6.45 8.53
N LYS A 58 -17.48 -7.42 8.89
CA LYS A 58 -17.71 -8.32 10.04
C LYS A 58 -17.12 -7.81 11.35
N VAL A 59 -16.08 -6.99 11.29
CA VAL A 59 -15.39 -6.50 12.49
C VAL A 59 -15.79 -5.05 12.79
N LEU A 60 -15.80 -4.17 11.77
CA LEU A 60 -16.18 -2.78 11.99
C LEU A 60 -17.70 -2.59 11.92
N GLY A 61 -18.37 -3.25 10.99
CA GLY A 61 -19.84 -3.24 10.85
C GLY A 61 -20.43 -1.90 10.35
N HIS A 62 -19.60 -0.99 9.83
CA HIS A 62 -20.02 0.31 9.30
C HIS A 62 -19.10 0.78 8.16
N PRO A 63 -19.57 1.68 7.28
CA PRO A 63 -18.75 2.26 6.23
C PRO A 63 -17.54 3.03 6.77
N VAL A 64 -16.43 2.98 6.02
CA VAL A 64 -15.14 3.53 6.43
C VAL A 64 -14.57 4.51 5.40
N SER A 65 -13.65 5.37 5.84
CA SER A 65 -12.68 6.02 4.98
C SER A 65 -11.52 5.04 4.77
N LEU A 66 -11.34 4.54 3.54
CA LEU A 66 -10.33 3.52 3.23
C LEU A 66 -9.08 4.17 2.64
N MET A 67 -7.95 3.95 3.29
CA MET A 67 -6.66 4.48 2.85
C MET A 67 -5.73 3.33 2.47
N GLY A 68 -5.10 3.39 1.28
CA GLY A 68 -4.20 2.34 0.83
C GLY A 68 -2.95 2.86 0.13
N ASN A 69 -1.77 2.33 0.52
CA ASN A 69 -0.50 2.61 -0.15
C ASN A 69 -0.14 1.51 -1.13
N SER A 70 0.32 1.87 -2.33
CA SER A 70 0.88 0.93 -3.32
C SER A 70 -0.08 -0.24 -3.64
N MET A 71 0.30 -1.48 -3.35
CA MET A 71 -0.59 -2.64 -3.42
C MET A 71 -1.86 -2.46 -2.57
N GLY A 72 -1.74 -1.84 -1.39
CA GLY A 72 -2.91 -1.48 -0.56
C GLY A 72 -3.84 -0.50 -1.26
N GLY A 73 -3.30 0.44 -2.05
CA GLY A 73 -4.09 1.34 -2.90
C GLY A 73 -4.82 0.58 -4.01
N HIS A 74 -4.17 -0.40 -4.63
CA HIS A 74 -4.82 -1.28 -5.60
C HIS A 74 -5.97 -2.08 -4.96
N ILE A 75 -5.74 -2.65 -3.78
CA ILE A 75 -6.76 -3.36 -2.98
C ILE A 75 -7.92 -2.42 -2.64
N ALA A 76 -7.62 -1.20 -2.22
CA ALA A 76 -8.64 -0.22 -1.86
C ALA A 76 -9.53 0.19 -3.05
N ILE A 77 -8.96 0.29 -4.27
CA ILE A 77 -9.75 0.48 -5.51
C ILE A 77 -10.67 -0.72 -5.75
N LEU A 78 -10.15 -1.95 -5.62
CA LEU A 78 -10.96 -3.15 -5.82
C LEU A 78 -12.12 -3.23 -4.83
N GLU A 79 -11.85 -2.94 -3.57
CA GLU A 79 -12.85 -2.94 -2.49
C GLU A 79 -13.92 -1.87 -2.73
N SER A 80 -13.50 -0.64 -3.01
CA SER A 80 -14.42 0.47 -3.25
C SER A 80 -15.32 0.25 -4.48
N ALA A 81 -14.79 -0.38 -5.52
CA ALA A 81 -15.56 -0.72 -6.72
C ALA A 81 -16.53 -1.88 -6.52
N ALA A 82 -16.17 -2.87 -5.68
CA ALA A 82 -16.99 -4.05 -5.44
C ALA A 82 -18.07 -3.80 -4.36
N HIS A 83 -17.74 -2.99 -3.37
CA HIS A 83 -18.57 -2.77 -2.17
C HIS A 83 -18.72 -1.28 -1.85
N PRO A 84 -19.30 -0.47 -2.77
CA PRO A 84 -19.34 0.99 -2.64
C PRO A 84 -20.10 1.48 -1.39
N ALA A 85 -21.06 0.71 -0.90
CA ALA A 85 -21.82 1.06 0.31
C ALA A 85 -20.96 1.02 1.60
N TRP A 86 -19.80 0.40 1.57
CA TRP A 86 -18.87 0.28 2.70
C TRP A 86 -17.75 1.31 2.70
N ILE A 87 -17.69 2.18 1.68
CA ILE A 87 -16.60 3.15 1.51
C ILE A 87 -17.15 4.57 1.47
N ASN A 88 -16.96 5.33 2.55
CA ASN A 88 -17.35 6.73 2.64
C ASN A 88 -16.41 7.63 1.83
N SER A 89 -15.11 7.34 1.85
CA SER A 89 -14.09 8.06 1.10
C SER A 89 -12.88 7.16 0.83
N LEU A 90 -12.13 7.47 -0.21
CA LEU A 90 -10.98 6.69 -0.65
C LEU A 90 -9.73 7.56 -0.70
N ILE A 91 -8.66 7.15 -0.03
CA ILE A 91 -7.36 7.82 -0.07
C ILE A 91 -6.34 6.85 -0.67
N LEU A 92 -5.80 7.19 -1.82
CA LEU A 92 -4.84 6.40 -2.57
C LEU A 92 -3.45 7.02 -2.45
N VAL A 93 -2.52 6.29 -1.83
CA VAL A 93 -1.16 6.77 -1.59
C VAL A 93 -0.21 5.99 -2.49
N ASP A 94 0.38 6.67 -3.47
CA ASP A 94 1.26 6.04 -4.47
C ASP A 94 0.70 4.70 -4.99
N PRO A 95 -0.57 4.66 -5.46
CA PRO A 95 -1.27 3.40 -5.69
C PRO A 95 -0.63 2.60 -6.83
N ALA A 96 -0.54 1.28 -6.65
CA ALA A 96 -0.09 0.37 -7.71
C ALA A 96 -1.16 0.26 -8.80
N ILE A 97 -1.03 1.07 -9.83
CA ILE A 97 -1.94 1.16 -10.98
C ILE A 97 -1.19 0.93 -12.30
N PRO A 98 -1.85 0.46 -13.37
CA PRO A 98 -1.22 0.33 -14.66
C PRO A 98 -0.65 1.65 -15.15
N ALA A 99 0.65 1.69 -15.44
CA ALA A 99 1.30 2.85 -16.02
C ALA A 99 1.25 2.75 -17.56
N VAL A 100 0.33 3.47 -18.17
CA VAL A 100 0.06 3.38 -19.63
C VAL A 100 1.21 3.97 -20.46
N HIS A 101 2.06 4.83 -19.88
CA HIS A 101 3.09 5.60 -20.60
C HIS A 101 4.52 5.37 -20.11
N VAL A 102 4.78 4.33 -19.28
CA VAL A 102 6.17 3.99 -18.89
C VAL A 102 6.89 3.36 -20.07
N ARG A 103 7.71 4.15 -20.75
CA ARG A 103 8.43 3.70 -21.97
C ARG A 103 9.47 2.61 -21.72
N ARG A 104 10.03 2.52 -20.50
CA ARG A 104 11.00 1.46 -20.12
C ARG A 104 10.90 1.19 -18.60
N PRO A 105 10.59 -0.04 -18.18
CA PRO A 105 10.71 -0.43 -16.77
C PRO A 105 12.17 -0.35 -16.32
N GLU A 106 12.39 0.04 -15.08
CA GLU A 106 13.71 0.01 -14.45
C GLU A 106 14.34 -1.40 -14.56
N PRO A 107 15.66 -1.52 -14.80
CA PRO A 107 16.33 -2.82 -14.92
C PRO A 107 16.09 -3.75 -13.73
N VAL A 108 16.00 -3.19 -12.52
CA VAL A 108 15.67 -3.94 -11.29
C VAL A 108 14.27 -4.55 -11.38
N MET A 109 13.30 -3.83 -11.93
CA MET A 109 11.93 -4.33 -12.12
C MET A 109 11.88 -5.44 -13.17
N LEU A 110 12.63 -5.30 -14.27
CA LEU A 110 12.75 -6.36 -15.29
C LEU A 110 13.37 -7.64 -14.69
N GLY A 111 14.42 -7.50 -13.89
CA GLY A 111 15.05 -8.62 -13.18
C GLY A 111 14.08 -9.30 -12.19
N ALA A 112 13.29 -8.51 -11.46
CA ALA A 112 12.28 -9.04 -10.54
C ALA A 112 11.16 -9.79 -11.29
N ILE A 113 10.67 -9.23 -12.41
CA ILE A 113 9.67 -9.89 -13.27
C ILE A 113 10.21 -11.22 -13.80
N ALA A 114 11.44 -11.23 -14.31
CA ALA A 114 12.08 -12.45 -14.81
C ALA A 114 12.22 -13.51 -13.70
N ALA A 115 12.70 -13.12 -12.51
CA ALA A 115 12.83 -14.05 -11.38
C ALA A 115 11.46 -14.60 -10.94
N LEU A 116 10.43 -13.75 -10.89
CA LEU A 116 9.06 -14.15 -10.54
C LEU A 116 8.44 -15.09 -11.59
N SER A 117 8.88 -15.05 -12.84
CA SER A 117 8.37 -15.88 -13.92
C SER A 117 8.89 -17.33 -13.87
N VAL A 118 10.02 -17.56 -13.22
CA VAL A 118 10.62 -18.90 -13.10
C VAL A 118 10.20 -19.55 -11.78
N PRO A 119 9.53 -20.73 -11.80
CA PRO A 119 9.14 -21.44 -10.59
C PRO A 119 10.34 -21.72 -9.67
N GLY A 120 10.23 -21.35 -8.40
CA GLY A 120 11.28 -21.57 -7.38
C GLY A 120 12.44 -20.60 -7.40
N LEU A 121 12.77 -19.97 -8.53
CA LEU A 121 13.93 -19.06 -8.63
C LEU A 121 13.77 -17.85 -7.70
N ALA A 122 12.63 -17.19 -7.74
CA ALA A 122 12.37 -16.05 -6.87
C ALA A 122 12.50 -16.41 -5.38
N GLN A 123 11.98 -17.59 -4.99
CA GLN A 123 12.08 -18.06 -3.61
C GLN A 123 13.55 -18.29 -3.22
N THR A 124 14.31 -18.96 -4.07
CA THR A 124 15.73 -19.26 -3.81
C THR A 124 16.56 -17.98 -3.68
N LEU A 125 16.37 -17.04 -4.62
CA LEU A 125 17.08 -15.75 -4.59
C LEU A 125 16.69 -14.91 -3.36
N LEU A 126 15.42 -14.89 -3.02
CA LEU A 126 14.93 -14.15 -1.85
C LEU A 126 15.46 -14.78 -0.56
N ASP A 127 15.37 -16.10 -0.40
CA ASP A 127 15.86 -16.82 0.77
C ASP A 127 17.39 -16.63 0.95
N ARG A 128 18.13 -16.63 -0.16
CA ARG A 128 19.59 -16.36 -0.15
C ARG A 128 19.84 -14.92 0.33
N ARG A 129 19.15 -13.94 -0.27
CA ARG A 129 19.34 -12.52 0.06
C ARG A 129 18.94 -12.19 1.51
N LEU A 130 17.88 -12.79 2.00
CA LEU A 130 17.46 -12.63 3.41
C LEU A 130 18.48 -13.22 4.39
N ARG A 131 19.14 -14.33 4.03
CA ARG A 131 20.21 -14.90 4.86
C ARG A 131 21.51 -14.09 4.83
N GLU A 132 21.82 -13.46 3.70
CA GLU A 132 23.04 -12.66 3.53
C GLU A 132 22.92 -11.26 4.15
N LEU A 133 21.70 -10.72 4.21
CA LEU A 133 21.40 -9.39 4.75
C LEU A 133 20.72 -9.55 6.12
N GLY A 134 21.34 -9.05 7.18
CA GLY A 134 20.65 -8.92 8.46
C GLY A 134 19.47 -7.95 8.38
N PRO A 135 18.58 -7.94 9.41
CA PRO A 135 17.37 -7.10 9.44
C PRO A 135 17.64 -5.61 9.17
N GLU A 136 18.70 -5.07 9.74
CA GLU A 136 19.10 -3.67 9.59
C GLU A 136 19.43 -3.33 8.12
N ALA A 137 20.26 -4.16 7.49
CA ALA A 137 20.66 -3.95 6.09
C ALA A 137 19.47 -4.13 5.14
N LEU A 138 18.56 -5.06 5.46
CA LEU A 138 17.34 -5.26 4.68
C LEU A 138 16.43 -4.04 4.75
N VAL A 139 16.11 -3.54 5.96
CA VAL A 139 15.27 -2.35 6.14
C VAL A 139 15.90 -1.14 5.48
N LYS A 140 17.21 -0.91 5.66
CA LYS A 140 17.94 0.17 5.00
C LYS A 140 17.76 0.12 3.48
N ARG A 141 17.95 -1.05 2.85
CA ARG A 141 17.80 -1.20 1.39
C ARG A 141 16.37 -0.98 0.91
N VAL A 142 15.37 -1.40 1.71
CA VAL A 142 13.96 -1.13 1.37
C VAL A 142 13.71 0.38 1.42
N LEU A 143 14.16 1.08 2.45
CA LEU A 143 14.00 2.52 2.55
C LEU A 143 14.73 3.27 1.42
N GLU A 144 15.95 2.84 1.05
CA GLU A 144 16.67 3.39 -0.11
C GLU A 144 15.92 3.19 -1.44
N LEU A 145 15.10 2.14 -1.56
CA LEU A 145 14.28 1.87 -2.73
C LEU A 145 13.00 2.72 -2.75
N VAL A 146 12.32 2.85 -1.59
CA VAL A 146 10.98 3.43 -1.51
C VAL A 146 10.98 4.92 -1.18
N CYS A 147 12.03 5.46 -0.56
CA CYS A 147 12.16 6.89 -0.25
C CYS A 147 13.02 7.61 -1.29
N ALA A 148 12.71 8.88 -1.53
CA ALA A 148 13.62 9.77 -2.25
C ALA A 148 14.82 10.13 -1.36
N ASP A 149 14.56 10.38 -0.09
CA ASP A 149 15.55 10.64 0.96
C ASP A 149 15.25 9.82 2.23
N PRO A 150 15.87 8.64 2.40
CA PRO A 150 15.67 7.79 3.58
C PRO A 150 16.02 8.44 4.91
N SER A 151 16.84 9.51 4.91
CA SER A 151 17.25 10.20 6.15
C SER A 151 16.09 10.98 6.81
N ARG A 152 15.02 11.23 6.06
CA ARG A 152 13.80 11.89 6.57
C ARG A 152 12.91 10.94 7.39
N VAL A 153 13.12 9.63 7.25
CA VAL A 153 12.34 8.65 8.02
C VAL A 153 12.79 8.67 9.47
N GLU A 154 11.86 8.87 10.39
CA GLU A 154 12.17 8.90 11.80
C GLU A 154 12.87 7.63 12.28
N ARG A 155 13.88 7.79 13.12
CA ARG A 155 14.67 6.68 13.67
C ARG A 155 13.80 5.65 14.39
N SER A 156 12.79 6.10 15.12
CA SER A 156 11.80 5.24 15.80
C SER A 156 11.08 4.31 14.82
N ALA A 157 10.71 4.82 13.62
CA ALA A 157 10.08 4.04 12.58
C ALA A 157 11.06 3.02 11.98
N VAL A 158 12.30 3.41 11.71
CA VAL A 158 13.35 2.49 11.24
C VAL A 158 13.56 1.35 12.24
N GLU A 159 13.71 1.67 13.52
CA GLU A 159 13.91 0.69 14.59
C GLU A 159 12.70 -0.25 14.74
N ALA A 160 11.47 0.25 14.60
CA ALA A 160 10.27 -0.57 14.62
C ALA A 160 10.23 -1.58 13.45
N HIS A 161 10.57 -1.15 12.24
CA HIS A 161 10.66 -2.04 11.07
C HIS A 161 11.78 -3.09 11.23
N VAL A 162 12.92 -2.72 11.80
CA VAL A 162 14.00 -3.66 12.12
C VAL A 162 13.55 -4.71 13.14
N ARG A 163 12.88 -4.29 14.23
CA ARG A 163 12.33 -5.22 15.22
C ARG A 163 11.34 -6.19 14.59
N LEU A 164 10.38 -5.69 13.82
CA LEU A 164 9.40 -6.53 13.12
C LEU A 164 10.08 -7.51 12.16
N THR A 165 11.09 -7.06 11.41
CA THR A 165 11.86 -7.92 10.49
C THR A 165 12.52 -9.06 11.26
N ARG A 166 13.14 -8.77 12.40
CA ARG A 166 13.80 -9.74 13.28
C ARG A 166 12.79 -10.72 13.90
N GLU A 167 11.66 -10.22 14.39
CA GLU A 167 10.57 -11.04 14.92
C GLU A 167 10.02 -12.02 13.88
N ARG A 168 10.05 -11.64 12.60
CA ARG A 168 9.56 -12.49 11.49
C ARG A 168 10.59 -13.48 10.93
N GLU A 169 11.83 -13.44 11.36
CA GLU A 169 12.86 -14.37 10.87
C GLU A 169 12.47 -15.84 11.05
N HIS A 170 11.77 -16.17 12.15
CA HIS A 170 11.30 -17.54 12.41
C HIS A 170 10.25 -18.03 11.39
N LEU A 171 9.55 -17.14 10.69
CA LEU A 171 8.59 -17.50 9.65
C LEU A 171 9.27 -17.90 8.33
N GLY A 172 10.55 -17.55 8.15
CA GLY A 172 11.42 -18.01 7.06
C GLY A 172 10.75 -18.05 5.69
N ARG A 173 10.59 -19.26 5.15
CA ARG A 173 9.99 -19.46 3.81
C ARG A 173 8.56 -18.96 3.65
N GLN A 174 7.78 -18.82 4.73
CA GLN A 174 6.40 -18.31 4.63
C GLN A 174 6.39 -16.84 4.20
N ASN A 175 7.35 -16.04 4.68
CA ASN A 175 7.49 -14.63 4.28
C ASN A 175 7.79 -14.52 2.78
N GLY A 176 8.74 -15.29 2.29
CA GLY A 176 9.09 -15.32 0.87
C GLY A 176 7.92 -15.78 0.00
N ARG A 177 7.18 -16.81 0.43
CA ARG A 177 5.99 -17.31 -0.27
C ARG A 177 4.90 -16.25 -0.36
N ALA A 178 4.61 -15.56 0.73
CA ALA A 178 3.63 -14.47 0.75
C ALA A 178 4.02 -13.34 -0.21
N PHE A 179 5.25 -12.90 -0.15
CA PHE A 179 5.78 -11.86 -1.04
C PHE A 179 5.66 -12.25 -2.52
N ILE A 180 6.05 -13.48 -2.89
CA ILE A 180 5.99 -13.96 -4.28
C ILE A 180 4.55 -14.08 -4.75
N GLN A 181 3.64 -14.61 -3.93
CA GLN A 181 2.22 -14.71 -4.29
C GLN A 181 1.60 -13.33 -4.52
N ALA A 182 1.85 -12.38 -3.62
CA ALA A 182 1.36 -11.02 -3.73
C ALA A 182 1.93 -10.31 -4.96
N SER A 183 3.25 -10.39 -5.18
CA SER A 183 3.94 -9.77 -6.32
C SER A 183 3.41 -10.27 -7.66
N ARG A 184 3.30 -11.60 -7.83
CA ARG A 184 2.73 -12.20 -9.05
C ARG A 184 1.28 -11.78 -9.27
N SER A 185 0.48 -11.87 -8.20
CA SER A 185 -0.93 -11.47 -8.27
C SER A 185 -1.10 -9.99 -8.62
N LEU A 186 -0.26 -9.12 -8.04
CA LEU A 186 -0.27 -7.68 -8.35
C LEU A 186 0.10 -7.44 -9.82
N GLY A 187 1.16 -8.09 -10.32
CA GLY A 187 1.56 -8.00 -11.72
C GLY A 187 0.43 -8.39 -12.69
N PHE A 188 -0.24 -9.51 -12.44
CA PHE A 188 -1.41 -9.92 -13.22
C PHE A 188 -2.57 -8.94 -13.13
N ARG A 189 -2.84 -8.36 -11.95
CA ARG A 189 -3.90 -7.38 -11.77
C ARG A 189 -3.59 -6.05 -12.46
N MET A 190 -2.35 -5.60 -12.44
CA MET A 190 -1.93 -4.40 -13.16
C MET A 190 -2.00 -4.58 -14.69
N ALA A 191 -1.86 -5.81 -15.19
CA ALA A 191 -2.03 -6.13 -16.61
C ALA A 191 -3.48 -6.39 -17.02
N ASP A 192 -4.44 -6.48 -16.08
CA ASP A 192 -5.85 -6.76 -16.38
C ASP A 192 -6.54 -5.53 -16.99
N PRO A 193 -7.00 -5.59 -18.26
CA PRO A 193 -7.67 -4.45 -18.90
C PRO A 193 -8.96 -4.02 -18.20
N ARG A 194 -9.58 -4.90 -17.40
CA ARG A 194 -10.77 -4.60 -16.59
C ARG A 194 -10.46 -3.70 -15.40
N PHE A 195 -9.19 -3.44 -15.09
CA PHE A 195 -8.82 -2.54 -13.99
C PHE A 195 -9.46 -1.16 -14.14
N TRP A 196 -9.44 -0.60 -15.35
CA TRP A 196 -10.02 0.73 -15.58
C TRP A 196 -11.54 0.77 -15.44
N ALA A 197 -12.22 -0.32 -15.74
CA ALA A 197 -13.66 -0.44 -15.47
C ALA A 197 -13.94 -0.45 -13.96
N ARG A 198 -13.06 -1.04 -13.14
CA ARG A 198 -13.15 -0.97 -11.67
C ARG A 198 -12.89 0.45 -11.16
N VAL A 199 -11.90 1.14 -11.70
CA VAL A 199 -11.66 2.55 -11.38
C VAL A 199 -12.89 3.41 -11.70
N ALA A 200 -13.54 3.17 -12.84
CA ALA A 200 -14.76 3.88 -13.23
C ALA A 200 -15.95 3.58 -12.30
N ALA A 201 -15.99 2.39 -11.69
CA ALA A 201 -17.06 1.96 -10.77
C ALA A 201 -16.92 2.53 -9.34
N VAL A 202 -15.79 3.13 -8.98
CA VAL A 202 -15.62 3.77 -7.67
C VAL A 202 -16.51 5.01 -7.59
N THR A 203 -17.39 5.07 -6.61
CA THR A 203 -18.33 6.18 -6.37
C THR A 203 -17.90 7.08 -5.22
N ALA A 204 -17.03 6.59 -4.33
CA ALA A 204 -16.55 7.34 -3.18
C ALA A 204 -15.70 8.56 -3.60
N PRO A 205 -15.85 9.71 -2.93
CA PRO A 205 -14.89 10.80 -3.05
C PRO A 205 -13.47 10.29 -2.86
N THR A 206 -12.55 10.68 -3.75
CA THR A 206 -11.21 10.09 -3.77
C THR A 206 -10.13 11.16 -3.82
N LEU A 207 -9.14 11.02 -2.92
CA LEU A 207 -7.88 11.76 -2.94
C LEU A 207 -6.75 10.81 -3.35
N VAL A 208 -5.92 11.26 -4.27
CA VAL A 208 -4.65 10.60 -4.63
C VAL A 208 -3.52 11.45 -4.09
N ILE A 209 -2.66 10.90 -3.23
CA ILE A 209 -1.43 11.52 -2.75
C ILE A 209 -0.27 10.77 -3.39
N HIS A 210 0.66 11.48 -4.05
CA HIS A 210 1.73 10.83 -4.80
C HIS A 210 3.06 11.58 -4.67
N GLY A 211 4.14 10.84 -4.40
CA GLY A 211 5.48 11.41 -4.37
C GLY A 211 6.01 11.72 -5.78
N SER A 212 6.57 12.92 -6.00
CA SER A 212 7.08 13.32 -7.32
C SER A 212 8.29 12.49 -7.78
N LEU A 213 9.04 11.91 -6.82
CA LEU A 213 10.22 11.09 -7.05
C LEU A 213 9.99 9.60 -6.79
N ASP A 214 8.74 9.14 -6.81
CA ASP A 214 8.42 7.71 -6.70
C ASP A 214 9.07 6.92 -7.85
N ARG A 215 10.00 6.03 -7.50
CA ARG A 215 10.76 5.18 -8.43
C ARG A 215 10.04 3.88 -8.78
N LEU A 216 9.03 3.50 -7.98
CA LEU A 216 8.27 2.27 -8.19
C LEU A 216 7.05 2.50 -9.07
N ILE A 217 6.29 3.53 -8.76
CA ILE A 217 5.11 3.94 -9.51
C ILE A 217 5.31 5.40 -9.94
N PRO A 218 5.70 5.67 -11.19
CA PRO A 218 5.94 7.03 -11.63
C PRO A 218 4.71 7.93 -11.47
N VAL A 219 4.90 9.17 -11.01
CA VAL A 219 3.82 10.16 -10.82
C VAL A 219 2.96 10.38 -12.09
N ALA A 220 3.51 10.06 -13.27
CA ALA A 220 2.76 10.04 -14.52
C ALA A 220 1.56 9.08 -14.47
N ALA A 221 1.64 7.99 -13.72
CA ALA A 221 0.52 7.06 -13.55
C ALA A 221 -0.62 7.69 -12.75
N ALA A 222 -0.31 8.43 -11.68
CA ALA A 222 -1.32 9.19 -10.93
C ALA A 222 -1.98 10.27 -11.80
N ARG A 223 -1.19 10.99 -12.60
CA ARG A 223 -1.72 11.97 -13.57
C ARG A 223 -2.63 11.32 -14.63
N ASP A 224 -2.30 10.11 -15.10
CA ASP A 224 -3.16 9.33 -16.01
C ASP A 224 -4.47 8.91 -15.33
N LEU A 225 -4.40 8.54 -14.07
CA LEU A 225 -5.57 8.20 -13.25
C LEU A 225 -6.52 9.40 -13.15
N ILE A 226 -6.01 10.58 -12.84
CA ILE A 226 -6.82 11.81 -12.73
C ILE A 226 -7.40 12.24 -14.09
N ARG A 227 -6.68 12.04 -15.19
CA ARG A 227 -7.28 12.30 -16.52
C ARG A 227 -8.51 11.42 -16.82
N ARG A 228 -8.55 10.22 -16.24
CA ARG A 228 -9.69 9.30 -16.37
C ARG A 228 -10.78 9.53 -15.32
N ARG A 229 -10.40 10.13 -14.19
CA ARG A 229 -11.28 10.47 -13.07
C ARG A 229 -11.05 11.94 -12.67
N PRO A 230 -11.56 12.87 -13.49
CA PRO A 230 -11.40 14.31 -13.24
C PRO A 230 -12.20 14.79 -12.01
N ASP A 231 -13.05 13.93 -11.48
CA ASP A 231 -13.77 14.10 -10.22
C ASP A 231 -12.94 13.73 -8.98
N TRP A 232 -11.75 13.15 -9.15
CA TRP A 232 -10.82 12.85 -8.08
C TRP A 232 -9.79 13.97 -7.91
N GLU A 233 -9.29 14.12 -6.69
CA GLU A 233 -8.26 15.12 -6.39
C GLU A 233 -6.87 14.46 -6.37
N LEU A 234 -5.84 15.21 -6.79
CA LEU A 234 -4.44 14.77 -6.79
C LEU A 234 -3.59 15.80 -6.05
N GLU A 235 -2.88 15.32 -5.03
CA GLU A 235 -1.82 16.06 -4.36
C GLU A 235 -0.48 15.41 -4.66
N VAL A 236 0.44 16.16 -5.27
CA VAL A 236 1.79 15.70 -5.59
C VAL A 236 2.77 16.30 -4.59
N LEU A 237 3.38 15.45 -3.79
CA LEU A 237 4.39 15.86 -2.80
C LEU A 237 5.77 15.93 -3.47
N ASP A 238 6.29 17.13 -3.62
CA ASP A 238 7.56 17.33 -4.32
C ASP A 238 8.77 16.83 -3.53
N GLY A 239 9.72 16.22 -4.23
CA GLY A 239 10.93 15.66 -3.63
C GLY A 239 10.70 14.44 -2.72
N VAL A 240 9.57 13.74 -2.85
CA VAL A 240 9.13 12.61 -2.01
C VAL A 240 9.04 11.33 -2.84
N GLY A 241 9.36 10.19 -2.22
CA GLY A 241 9.30 8.86 -2.83
C GLY A 241 7.95 8.16 -2.66
N HIS A 242 7.98 6.84 -2.61
CA HIS A 242 6.82 5.92 -2.64
C HIS A 242 6.06 5.79 -1.30
N VAL A 243 6.61 6.31 -0.21
CA VAL A 243 6.04 6.17 1.14
C VAL A 243 5.96 7.53 1.85
N PRO A 244 5.19 8.49 1.30
CA PRO A 244 5.11 9.86 1.83
C PRO A 244 4.68 9.91 3.30
N MET A 245 3.86 8.96 3.76
CA MET A 245 3.43 8.87 5.14
C MET A 245 4.56 8.54 6.13
N LEU A 246 5.71 8.04 5.64
CA LEU A 246 6.92 7.83 6.45
C LEU A 246 7.99 8.88 6.14
N GLU A 247 8.15 9.28 4.88
CA GLU A 247 9.21 10.18 4.44
C GLU A 247 8.92 11.64 4.74
N THR A 248 7.65 12.06 4.67
CA THR A 248 7.20 13.43 4.97
C THR A 248 5.83 13.41 5.67
N PRO A 249 5.76 12.95 6.93
CA PRO A 249 4.48 12.84 7.64
C PRO A 249 3.68 14.14 7.67
N GLN A 250 4.35 15.27 7.89
CA GLN A 250 3.71 16.58 7.94
C GLN A 250 3.14 16.99 6.57
N GLY A 251 3.88 16.77 5.47
CA GLY A 251 3.40 17.02 4.12
C GLY A 251 2.21 16.13 3.77
N PHE A 252 2.27 14.85 4.15
CA PHE A 252 1.17 13.91 4.01
C PHE A 252 -0.08 14.37 4.76
N MET A 253 0.05 14.75 6.03
CA MET A 253 -1.07 15.25 6.84
C MET A 253 -1.65 16.53 6.28
N SER A 254 -0.82 17.48 5.81
CA SER A 254 -1.28 18.71 5.18
C SER A 254 -2.14 18.43 3.93
N ALA A 255 -1.72 17.47 3.07
CA ALA A 255 -2.48 17.04 1.91
C ALA A 255 -3.83 16.43 2.33
N LEU A 256 -3.82 15.56 3.33
CA LEU A 256 -5.02 14.90 3.83
C LEU A 256 -6.01 15.89 4.47
N GLU A 257 -5.54 16.79 5.32
CA GLU A 257 -6.34 17.81 5.99
C GLU A 257 -6.83 18.91 5.03
N GLY A 258 -6.11 19.16 3.94
CA GLY A 258 -6.53 20.04 2.84
C GLY A 258 -7.80 19.56 2.15
N TRP A 259 -8.01 18.26 2.10
CA TRP A 259 -9.09 17.61 1.40
C TRP A 259 -10.41 17.64 2.18
N ARG A 260 -11.45 18.25 1.60
CA ARG A 260 -12.74 18.49 2.28
C ARG A 260 -13.42 17.23 2.82
N PRO A 261 -13.53 16.12 2.06
CA PRO A 261 -14.19 14.90 2.55
C PRO A 261 -13.55 14.30 3.80
N TYR A 262 -12.24 14.53 4.02
CA TYR A 262 -11.57 14.09 5.24
C TYR A 262 -12.00 14.90 6.48
N ARG A 263 -12.30 16.20 6.32
CA ARG A 263 -12.67 17.12 7.41
C ARG A 263 -14.06 16.87 7.99
N ILE A 264 -14.89 16.10 7.31
CA ILE A 264 -16.24 15.77 7.79
C ILE A 264 -16.12 14.47 8.57
N PRO A 265 -16.18 14.48 9.93
CA PRO A 265 -16.24 13.24 10.69
C PRO A 265 -17.47 12.46 10.21
N SER A 266 -17.27 11.21 9.80
CA SER A 266 -18.39 10.31 9.57
C SER A 266 -19.15 10.22 10.89
N GLN A 267 -20.37 10.77 10.97
CA GLN A 267 -21.21 10.61 12.15
C GLN A 267 -21.34 9.10 12.44
N PRO A 268 -21.02 8.65 13.66
CA PRO A 268 -21.32 7.28 14.00
C PRO A 268 -22.83 7.10 13.80
N ALA A 269 -23.21 6.08 13.03
CA ALA A 269 -24.60 5.68 12.91
C ALA A 269 -25.11 5.49 14.34
N ALA A 270 -26.19 6.23 14.69
CA ALA A 270 -26.82 6.08 15.98
C ALA A 270 -27.18 4.59 16.16
N VAL A 271 -26.54 3.95 17.13
CA VAL A 271 -26.88 2.59 17.54
C VAL A 271 -28.25 2.70 18.19
N SER A 272 -29.29 2.32 17.44
CA SER A 272 -30.66 2.16 17.92
C SER A 272 -30.83 0.83 18.60
#